data_5dc5deb5f86f3d5751841ee97c77b5cf
#
_entry.id   5dc5deb5f86f3d5751841ee97c77b5cf
#
_cell.length_a   1.000
_cell.length_b   1.000
_cell.length_c   1.000
_cell.angle_alpha   90.00
_cell.angle_beta   90.00
_cell.angle_gamma   90.00
#
_symmetry.space_group_name_H-M   'P 1'
#
loop_
_entity.id
_entity.type
_entity.pdbx_description
1 polymer ?
#
loop_
_entity_poly.entity_id
_entity_poly.type
_entity_poly.pdbx_seq_one_letter_code
_entity_poly.pdbx_strand_id
1 'polypeptide(L)'
;MNEIKYDKKRLKKVESILISQPEPSNDASPFYKLVNKYNLKVDFRQFEKLDPVSIKDFRLQKINILEHTAIIFTSRNAVDHFFKLAEGLKINVPTDMKYFCISEQTANYLQKYI
;
A
#
# COMPACT_ATOMS: atom_id res chain seq x y z
N MET A 1 1.52 -10.98 -23.30
CA MET A 1 0.69 -11.36 -22.14
C MET A 1 -0.14 -12.58 -22.52
N ASN A 2 -0.03 -13.68 -21.78
CA ASN A 2 -0.84 -14.86 -22.06
C ASN A 2 -2.28 -14.61 -21.62
N GLU A 3 -3.23 -14.73 -22.54
CA GLU A 3 -4.64 -14.71 -22.17
C GLU A 3 -4.96 -15.92 -21.29
N ILE A 4 -5.51 -15.66 -20.12
CA ILE A 4 -6.04 -16.71 -19.25
C ILE A 4 -7.36 -17.18 -19.87
N LYS A 5 -7.34 -18.35 -20.51
CA LYS A 5 -8.55 -18.97 -21.06
C LYS A 5 -9.31 -19.64 -19.92
N TYR A 6 -10.47 -19.10 -19.59
CA TYR A 6 -11.39 -19.74 -18.64
C TYR A 6 -12.22 -20.81 -19.35
N ASP A 7 -12.19 -22.02 -18.83
CA ASP A 7 -13.11 -23.07 -19.27
C ASP A 7 -14.49 -22.81 -18.64
N LYS A 8 -15.39 -22.28 -19.44
CA LYS A 8 -16.77 -21.98 -19.03
C LYS A 8 -17.51 -23.18 -18.42
N LYS A 9 -17.14 -24.42 -18.78
CA LYS A 9 -17.74 -25.66 -18.23
C LYS A 9 -17.32 -25.91 -16.78
N ARG A 10 -16.27 -25.27 -16.28
CA ARG A 10 -15.78 -25.41 -14.90
C ARG A 10 -16.18 -24.25 -13.99
N LEU A 11 -16.87 -23.25 -14.50
CA LEU A 11 -17.30 -22.10 -13.71
C LEU A 11 -18.41 -22.56 -12.74
N LYS A 12 -18.06 -22.67 -11.48
CA LYS A 12 -19.03 -22.86 -10.40
C LYS A 12 -19.49 -21.50 -9.88
N LYS A 13 -20.72 -21.46 -9.35
CA LYS A 13 -21.21 -20.30 -8.61
C LYS A 13 -20.26 -20.01 -7.44
N VAL A 14 -19.88 -18.75 -7.26
CA VAL A 14 -19.09 -18.31 -6.12
C VAL A 14 -19.98 -18.30 -4.87
N GLU A 15 -19.57 -19.00 -3.82
CA GLU A 15 -20.28 -19.10 -2.54
C GLU A 15 -19.48 -18.49 -1.39
N SER A 16 -18.16 -18.53 -1.48
CA SER A 16 -17.25 -18.00 -0.48
C SER A 16 -16.04 -17.32 -1.10
N ILE A 17 -15.54 -16.28 -0.44
CA ILE A 17 -14.39 -15.50 -0.87
C ILE A 17 -13.41 -15.38 0.29
N LEU A 18 -12.13 -15.64 0.01
CA LEU A 18 -11.02 -15.33 0.89
C LEU A 18 -10.37 -14.01 0.42
N ILE A 19 -10.33 -13.02 1.28
CA ILE A 19 -9.75 -11.71 0.99
C ILE A 19 -8.43 -11.57 1.73
N SER A 20 -7.35 -11.35 0.99
CA SER A 20 -5.98 -11.29 1.49
C SER A 20 -5.60 -9.97 2.13
N GLN A 21 -6.43 -9.47 3.03
CA GLN A 21 -6.19 -8.25 3.80
C GLN A 21 -6.84 -8.34 5.19
N PRO A 22 -6.49 -7.46 6.13
CA PRO A 22 -7.17 -7.38 7.42
C PRO A 22 -8.65 -7.10 7.28
N GLU A 23 -9.45 -7.62 8.19
CA GLU A 23 -10.89 -7.32 8.25
C GLU A 23 -11.12 -5.81 8.38
N PRO A 24 -11.99 -5.20 7.54
CA PRO A 24 -12.31 -3.80 7.63
C PRO A 24 -12.94 -3.43 8.97
N SER A 25 -12.57 -2.27 9.52
CA SER A 25 -13.04 -1.79 10.83
C SER A 25 -14.46 -1.21 10.81
N ASN A 26 -15.04 -0.97 9.64
CA ASN A 26 -16.38 -0.45 9.50
C ASN A 26 -17.20 -1.20 8.44
N ASP A 27 -18.52 -1.15 8.59
CA ASP A 27 -19.47 -1.84 7.71
C ASP A 27 -19.67 -1.16 6.35
N ALA A 28 -19.10 0.03 6.15
CA ALA A 28 -19.18 0.77 4.88
C ALA A 28 -18.21 0.26 3.81
N SER A 29 -17.38 -0.72 4.12
CA SER A 29 -16.45 -1.32 3.17
C SER A 29 -17.16 -1.85 1.93
N PRO A 30 -16.62 -1.62 0.71
CA PRO A 30 -17.15 -2.19 -0.52
C PRO A 30 -17.24 -3.73 -0.51
N PHE A 31 -16.40 -4.41 0.26
CA PHE A 31 -16.43 -5.85 0.40
C PHE A 31 -17.71 -6.35 1.05
N TYR A 32 -18.18 -5.70 2.12
CA TYR A 32 -19.44 -6.06 2.77
C TYR A 32 -20.65 -5.81 1.89
N LYS A 33 -20.63 -4.73 1.10
CA LYS A 33 -21.70 -4.48 0.11
C LYS A 33 -21.80 -5.60 -0.92
N LEU A 34 -20.66 -6.06 -1.42
CA LEU A 34 -20.60 -7.17 -2.37
C LEU A 34 -21.08 -8.48 -1.75
N VAL A 35 -20.61 -8.78 -0.55
CA VAL A 35 -20.97 -9.98 0.19
C VAL A 35 -22.48 -10.04 0.47
N ASN A 36 -23.07 -8.93 0.91
CA ASN A 36 -24.49 -8.85 1.20
C ASN A 36 -25.34 -8.91 -0.07
N LYS A 37 -24.90 -8.25 -1.16
CA LYS A 37 -25.62 -8.27 -2.43
C LYS A 37 -25.77 -9.67 -3.02
N TYR A 38 -24.73 -10.50 -2.91
CA TYR A 38 -24.68 -11.83 -3.50
C TYR A 38 -24.81 -12.97 -2.49
N ASN A 39 -25.07 -12.65 -1.22
CA ASN A 39 -25.18 -13.63 -0.12
C ASN A 39 -23.96 -14.56 -0.05
N LEU A 40 -22.77 -13.99 -0.01
CA LEU A 40 -21.51 -14.71 0.02
C LEU A 40 -20.99 -14.88 1.44
N LYS A 41 -20.21 -15.93 1.67
CA LYS A 41 -19.36 -16.05 2.85
C LYS A 41 -18.02 -15.36 2.55
N VAL A 42 -17.48 -14.62 3.52
CA VAL A 42 -16.21 -13.95 3.39
C VAL A 42 -15.32 -14.22 4.58
N ASP A 43 -14.06 -14.52 4.30
CA ASP A 43 -12.99 -14.60 5.27
C ASP A 43 -11.92 -13.58 4.93
N PHE A 44 -11.46 -12.84 5.92
CA PHE A 44 -10.31 -11.94 5.80
C PHE A 44 -9.10 -12.59 6.45
N ARG A 45 -7.97 -12.61 5.73
CA ARG A 45 -6.67 -13.07 6.24
C ARG A 45 -5.57 -12.19 5.72
N GLN A 46 -4.78 -11.67 6.63
CA GLN A 46 -3.60 -10.89 6.27
C GLN A 46 -2.43 -11.84 6.05
N PHE A 47 -2.00 -11.99 4.81
CA PHE A 47 -0.84 -12.81 4.45
C PHE A 47 0.47 -12.01 4.42
N GLU A 48 0.36 -10.70 4.35
CA GLU A 48 1.50 -9.78 4.29
C GLU A 48 1.35 -8.72 5.37
N LYS A 49 2.44 -8.46 6.08
CA LYS A 49 2.54 -7.38 7.06
C LYS A 49 3.66 -6.43 6.65
N LEU A 50 3.33 -5.14 6.51
CA LEU A 50 4.29 -4.10 6.18
C LEU A 50 4.70 -3.36 7.47
N ASP A 51 5.94 -3.57 7.89
CA ASP A 51 6.53 -2.85 8.99
C ASP A 51 7.52 -1.79 8.48
N PRO A 52 7.51 -0.57 9.02
CA PRO A 52 8.50 0.44 8.68
C PRO A 52 9.89 0.01 9.17
N VAL A 53 10.93 0.35 8.40
CA VAL A 53 12.31 0.19 8.85
C VAL A 53 12.54 1.08 10.05
N SER A 54 13.12 0.55 11.12
CA SER A 54 13.46 1.33 12.32
C SER A 54 14.56 2.35 12.00
N ILE A 55 14.60 3.44 12.77
CA ILE A 55 15.66 4.45 12.65
C ILE A 55 17.04 3.83 12.83
N LYS A 56 17.18 2.92 13.80
CA LYS A 56 18.43 2.18 14.07
C LYS A 56 18.88 1.38 12.84
N ASP A 57 17.97 0.61 12.25
CA ASP A 57 18.29 -0.24 11.10
C ASP A 57 18.58 0.61 9.86
N PHE A 58 17.87 1.72 9.67
CA PHE A 58 18.14 2.65 8.58
C PHE A 58 19.54 3.27 8.69
N ARG A 59 19.95 3.68 9.89
CA ARG A 59 21.30 4.22 10.13
C ARG A 59 22.40 3.22 9.82
N LEU A 60 22.16 1.93 10.04
CA LEU A 60 23.10 0.87 9.69
C LEU A 60 23.31 0.73 8.17
N GLN A 61 22.33 1.12 7.37
CA GLN A 61 22.42 1.09 5.90
C GLN A 61 23.31 2.20 5.34
N LYS A 62 23.68 3.19 6.14
CA LYS A 62 24.54 4.32 5.76
C LYS A 62 24.06 5.09 4.53
N ILE A 63 22.77 5.21 4.36
CA ILE A 63 22.14 6.00 3.30
C ILE A 63 21.93 7.42 3.80
N ASN A 64 22.41 8.41 3.07
CA ASN A 64 22.14 9.80 3.36
C ASN A 64 21.06 10.34 2.43
N ILE A 65 19.87 10.57 2.98
CA ILE A 65 18.71 11.07 2.22
C ILE A 65 19.04 12.42 1.55
N LEU A 66 19.77 13.29 2.22
CA LEU A 66 20.07 14.65 1.73
C LEU A 66 21.06 14.70 0.56
N GLU A 67 21.73 13.60 0.26
CA GLU A 67 22.58 13.49 -0.93
C GLU A 67 21.78 13.18 -2.20
N HIS A 68 20.49 12.86 -2.06
CA HIS A 68 19.61 12.57 -3.17
C HIS A 68 18.79 13.79 -3.57
N THR A 69 18.59 13.97 -4.86
CA THR A 69 17.82 15.08 -5.44
C THR A 69 16.41 14.70 -5.83
N ALA A 70 16.10 13.40 -5.82
CA ALA A 70 14.80 12.87 -6.17
C ALA A 70 14.50 11.58 -5.41
N ILE A 71 13.21 11.31 -5.21
CA ILE A 71 12.70 10.09 -4.59
C ILE A 71 11.59 9.52 -5.48
N ILE A 72 11.57 8.21 -5.64
CA ILE A 72 10.50 7.48 -6.31
C ILE A 72 9.68 6.75 -5.25
N PHE A 73 8.38 7.06 -5.18
CA PHE A 73 7.45 6.35 -4.31
C PHE A 73 6.63 5.34 -5.09
N THR A 74 6.67 4.09 -4.63
CA THR A 74 5.97 2.97 -5.26
C THR A 74 4.65 2.63 -4.59
N SER A 75 4.35 3.23 -3.44
CA SER A 75 3.11 3.02 -2.69
C SER A 75 2.85 4.14 -1.69
N ARG A 76 1.61 4.22 -1.20
CA ARG A 76 1.24 5.14 -0.12
C ARG A 76 1.97 4.81 1.19
N ASN A 77 2.16 3.53 1.48
CA ASN A 77 2.93 3.10 2.65
C ASN A 77 4.38 3.59 2.59
N ALA A 78 4.99 3.56 1.41
CA ALA A 78 6.34 4.09 1.22
C ALA A 78 6.40 5.61 1.52
N VAL A 79 5.39 6.36 1.12
CA VAL A 79 5.27 7.79 1.46
C VAL A 79 5.22 7.99 2.98
N ASP A 80 4.31 7.32 3.67
CA ASP A 80 4.16 7.45 5.12
C ASP A 80 5.45 7.08 5.87
N HIS A 81 6.04 5.95 5.49
CA HIS A 81 7.26 5.46 6.15
C HIS A 81 8.46 6.38 5.93
N PHE A 82 8.58 6.95 4.73
CA PHE A 82 9.65 7.89 4.43
C PHE A 82 9.57 9.17 5.29
N PHE A 83 8.41 9.82 5.35
CA PHE A 83 8.26 11.05 6.12
C PHE A 83 8.35 10.80 7.61
N LYS A 84 7.85 9.67 8.09
CA LYS A 84 8.01 9.24 9.47
C LYS A 84 9.48 9.01 9.85
N LEU A 85 10.23 8.40 8.93
CA LEU A 85 11.67 8.18 9.11
C LEU A 85 12.42 9.51 9.11
N ALA A 86 12.12 10.41 8.19
CA ALA A 86 12.74 11.74 8.11
C ALA A 86 12.48 12.54 9.39
N GLU A 87 11.26 12.51 9.91
CA GLU A 87 10.91 13.14 11.19
C GLU A 87 11.73 12.55 12.34
N GLY A 88 11.79 11.24 12.46
CA GLY A 88 12.55 10.54 13.48
C GLY A 88 14.06 10.78 13.42
N LEU A 89 14.60 10.96 12.21
CA LEU A 89 15.99 11.34 11.98
C LEU A 89 16.24 12.84 12.15
N LYS A 90 15.19 13.65 12.37
CA LYS A 90 15.24 15.12 12.43
C LYS A 90 15.82 15.73 11.14
N ILE A 91 15.46 15.14 10.01
CA ILE A 91 15.86 15.63 8.67
C ILE A 91 14.74 16.50 8.13
N ASN A 92 15.12 17.72 7.72
CA ASN A 92 14.25 18.57 6.93
C ASN A 92 14.47 18.23 5.45
N VAL A 93 13.46 17.62 4.82
CA VAL A 93 13.52 17.28 3.40
C VAL A 93 13.53 18.61 2.61
N PRO A 94 14.51 18.82 1.71
CA PRO A 94 14.61 20.06 0.95
C PRO A 94 13.35 20.31 0.11
N THR A 95 12.96 21.59 -0.01
CA THR A 95 11.78 21.98 -0.79
C THR A 95 11.96 21.78 -2.30
N ASP A 96 13.20 21.66 -2.75
CA ASP A 96 13.54 21.37 -4.15
C ASP A 96 13.70 19.88 -4.44
N MET A 97 13.49 19.01 -3.43
CA MET A 97 13.45 17.57 -3.63
C MET A 97 12.35 17.21 -4.63
N LYS A 98 12.71 16.45 -5.64
CA LYS A 98 11.76 15.99 -6.66
C LYS A 98 11.15 14.64 -6.26
N TYR A 99 9.86 14.51 -6.54
CA TYR A 99 9.11 13.30 -6.22
C TYR A 99 8.52 12.69 -7.48
N PHE A 100 8.72 11.40 -7.64
CA PHE A 100 8.12 10.60 -8.70
C PHE A 100 7.25 9.53 -8.07
N CYS A 101 6.04 9.37 -8.58
CA CYS A 101 5.08 8.38 -8.09
C CYS A 101 4.64 7.49 -9.23
N ILE A 102 4.52 6.19 -8.98
CA ILE A 102 4.12 5.22 -10.01
C ILE A 102 2.63 5.30 -10.37
N SER A 103 1.83 5.99 -9.56
CA SER A 103 0.40 6.18 -9.80
C SER A 103 -0.05 7.56 -9.35
N GLU A 104 -1.14 8.04 -9.97
CA GLU A 104 -1.81 9.28 -9.59
C GLU A 104 -2.31 9.23 -8.13
N GLN A 105 -2.80 8.08 -7.69
CA GLN A 105 -3.26 7.89 -6.32
C GLN A 105 -2.14 8.10 -5.30
N THR A 106 -0.93 7.61 -5.58
CA THR A 106 0.23 7.83 -4.73
C THR A 106 0.65 9.29 -4.75
N ALA A 107 0.64 9.94 -5.92
CA ALA A 107 0.95 11.36 -6.06
C ALA A 107 -0.02 12.24 -5.26
N ASN A 108 -1.32 11.96 -5.32
CA ASN A 108 -2.32 12.67 -4.55
C ASN A 108 -2.13 12.47 -3.04
N TYR A 109 -1.79 11.24 -2.63
CA TYR A 109 -1.52 10.93 -1.23
C TYR A 109 -0.30 11.67 -0.70
N LEU A 110 0.74 11.84 -1.51
CA LEU A 110 1.96 12.59 -1.18
C LEU A 110 1.66 14.03 -0.77
N GLN A 111 0.59 14.65 -1.29
CA GLN A 111 0.21 16.04 -0.98
C GLN A 111 -0.08 16.29 0.51
N LYS A 112 -0.26 15.25 1.29
CA LYS A 112 -0.40 15.38 2.76
C LYS A 112 0.88 15.86 3.44
N TYR A 113 2.02 15.71 2.78
CA TYR A 113 3.35 15.95 3.34
C TYR A 113 4.12 17.10 2.70
N ILE A 114 3.70 17.51 1.52
CA ILE A 114 4.40 18.55 0.74
C ILE A 114 3.49 19.70 0.35
#